data_c74dfa36a2119c8b0848535116eed43f
#
_entry.id   c74dfa36a2119c8b0848535116eed43f
#
_cell.length_a   1.000
_cell.length_b   1.000
_cell.length_c   1.000
_cell.angle_alpha   90.00
_cell.angle_beta   90.00
_cell.angle_gamma   90.00
#
_symmetry.space_group_name_H-M   'P 1'
#
loop_
_entity.id
_entity.type
_entity.pdbx_description
1 polymer ?
#
loop_
_entity_poly.entity_id
_entity_poly.type
_entity_poly.pdbx_seq_one_letter_code
_entity_poly.pdbx_strand_id
1 'polypeptide(L)'
;SEPFVEMTARMCGQFGRPLSRLADGSWSCVAPGAYVAQPAYGIEPDATAASYFIALPSVTGARASVRIEGYADGGLQGDTAFAKVAAACGAKLRSADGTLVSDSWAGIRGGDFDFNAFSDTFLTLATIAALADGPVKIRGIAHTRKQETDRVLAMATELERLGLKVEPTAAQLRSDESLSSLTIFPSKAALRQAAAAGPVSIHTYEDHRMAMSFGILGSFDLFGDGRPWIAIEDPACTGKTFPHFFQALEALRTNFVRVSVDGGAASGKSSTSRRLAQAHGLLHVDTGAHYRSLTRALLLAGASADDPASVKAALAKLRIGSRIVARQGARSSALTLDGVLPDDADLRTPEVNAAVSKIAALPSVRTFLLEYQRSQVKLASEQGFAGVVMEGRDIGSVVLPDAEVRIFLEADAEARSQRRAAEGQADQVIQRDHLDATRKTAPLVCPNGACRLDNTHLPLEAVVAQIGELIKVAALPR
;
A
#
# COMPACT_ATOMS: atom_id res chain seq x y z
N SER A 1 -30.18 18.34 0.06
CA SER A 1 -29.61 19.49 -0.63
C SER A 1 -29.81 19.34 -2.14
N GLU A 2 -29.87 20.43 -2.87
CA GLU A 2 -30.14 20.45 -4.30
C GLU A 2 -29.15 19.63 -5.13
N PRO A 3 -27.83 19.65 -4.87
CA PRO A 3 -26.86 18.84 -5.62
C PRO A 3 -27.15 17.35 -5.61
N PHE A 4 -27.68 16.80 -4.51
CA PHE A 4 -28.03 15.37 -4.44
C PHE A 4 -29.30 15.06 -5.24
N VAL A 5 -30.24 15.99 -5.33
CA VAL A 5 -31.45 15.86 -6.20
C VAL A 5 -31.01 15.87 -7.66
N GLU A 6 -30.11 16.78 -8.04
CA GLU A 6 -29.57 16.84 -9.41
C GLU A 6 -28.80 15.54 -9.77
N MET A 7 -28.01 15.00 -8.86
CA MET A 7 -27.35 13.72 -9.06
C MET A 7 -28.34 12.60 -9.33
N THR A 8 -29.42 12.53 -8.52
CA THR A 8 -30.50 11.57 -8.71
C THR A 8 -31.21 11.77 -10.06
N ALA A 9 -31.51 13.02 -10.42
CA ALA A 9 -32.15 13.35 -11.69
C ALA A 9 -31.30 12.92 -12.89
N ARG A 10 -30.01 13.20 -12.87
CA ARG A 10 -29.05 12.78 -13.90
C ARG A 10 -28.98 11.25 -14.00
N MET A 11 -28.91 10.54 -12.85
CA MET A 11 -28.89 9.08 -12.82
C MET A 11 -30.19 8.49 -13.38
N CYS A 12 -31.38 9.03 -13.01
CA CYS A 12 -32.64 8.60 -13.58
C CYS A 12 -32.67 8.79 -15.10
N GLY A 13 -32.10 9.89 -15.60
CA GLY A 13 -31.96 10.14 -17.04
C GLY A 13 -31.15 9.07 -17.78
N GLN A 14 -30.06 8.56 -17.17
CA GLN A 14 -29.25 7.49 -17.74
C GLN A 14 -30.05 6.19 -17.91
N PHE A 15 -31.08 5.98 -17.08
CA PHE A 15 -31.98 4.82 -17.17
C PHE A 15 -33.29 5.15 -17.90
N GLY A 16 -33.27 6.16 -18.78
CA GLY A 16 -34.43 6.52 -19.63
C GLY A 16 -35.56 7.24 -18.90
N ARG A 17 -35.32 7.74 -17.67
CA ARG A 17 -36.33 8.46 -16.86
C ARG A 17 -35.83 9.85 -16.46
N PRO A 18 -35.67 10.79 -17.40
CA PRO A 18 -35.21 12.13 -17.07
C PRO A 18 -36.20 12.83 -16.15
N LEU A 19 -35.67 13.48 -15.13
CA LEU A 19 -36.40 14.43 -14.30
C LEU A 19 -36.21 15.85 -14.86
N SER A 20 -37.26 16.66 -14.90
CA SER A 20 -37.21 18.05 -15.34
C SER A 20 -37.43 18.98 -14.16
N ARG A 21 -36.62 20.02 -14.05
CA ARG A 21 -36.81 21.07 -13.09
C ARG A 21 -37.85 22.07 -13.64
N LEU A 22 -38.88 22.35 -12.86
CA LEU A 22 -39.94 23.29 -13.21
C LEU A 22 -39.55 24.73 -12.81
N ALA A 23 -40.28 25.71 -13.35
CA ALA A 23 -40.00 27.14 -13.10
C ALA A 23 -40.15 27.54 -11.62
N ASP A 24 -40.94 26.82 -10.85
CA ASP A 24 -41.14 27.01 -9.41
C ASP A 24 -40.05 26.33 -8.56
N GLY A 25 -39.06 25.70 -9.21
CA GLY A 25 -37.96 24.97 -8.55
C GLY A 25 -38.28 23.53 -8.17
N SER A 26 -39.51 23.06 -8.35
CA SER A 26 -39.90 21.67 -8.13
C SER A 26 -39.38 20.76 -9.24
N TRP A 27 -39.37 19.46 -8.97
CA TRP A 27 -38.95 18.45 -9.93
C TRP A 27 -40.14 17.64 -10.41
N SER A 28 -40.24 17.42 -11.70
CA SER A 28 -41.29 16.61 -12.33
C SER A 28 -40.69 15.40 -13.02
N CYS A 29 -41.32 14.24 -12.80
CA CYS A 29 -41.04 13.03 -13.58
C CYS A 29 -41.95 13.03 -14.81
N VAL A 30 -41.37 13.12 -16.00
CA VAL A 30 -42.12 13.14 -17.26
C VAL A 30 -42.68 11.75 -17.55
N ALA A 31 -44.00 11.58 -17.38
CA ALA A 31 -44.81 10.40 -17.68
C ALA A 31 -44.54 9.10 -16.88
N PRO A 32 -45.53 8.33 -16.53
CA PRO A 32 -45.36 6.98 -15.97
C PRO A 32 -44.72 6.06 -17.00
N GLY A 33 -43.73 5.25 -16.57
CA GLY A 33 -43.02 4.30 -17.42
C GLY A 33 -41.96 3.54 -16.63
N ALA A 34 -41.47 2.43 -17.18
CA ALA A 34 -40.42 1.64 -16.58
C ALA A 34 -39.04 2.26 -16.88
N TYR A 35 -38.06 2.01 -15.99
CA TYR A 35 -36.68 2.28 -16.28
C TYR A 35 -36.17 1.35 -17.40
N VAL A 36 -35.26 1.85 -18.22
CA VAL A 36 -34.61 1.06 -19.27
C VAL A 36 -33.44 0.28 -18.65
N ALA A 37 -33.50 -1.03 -18.74
CA ALA A 37 -32.42 -1.87 -18.26
C ALA A 37 -31.14 -1.62 -19.09
N GLN A 38 -30.02 -1.47 -18.40
CA GLN A 38 -28.70 -1.37 -19.02
C GLN A 38 -28.03 -2.75 -18.97
N PRO A 39 -27.36 -3.20 -20.05
CA PRO A 39 -26.67 -4.48 -20.06
C PRO A 39 -25.46 -4.51 -19.09
N ALA A 40 -24.87 -3.36 -18.83
CA ALA A 40 -23.85 -3.11 -17.83
C ALA A 40 -23.91 -1.65 -17.37
N TYR A 41 -23.59 -1.41 -16.12
CA TYR A 41 -23.53 -0.05 -15.57
C TYR A 41 -22.26 0.09 -14.72
N GLY A 42 -21.40 1.03 -15.10
CA GLY A 42 -20.19 1.36 -14.35
C GLY A 42 -20.54 2.27 -13.17
N ILE A 43 -20.32 1.78 -11.95
CA ILE A 43 -20.47 2.60 -10.74
C ILE A 43 -19.19 3.44 -10.58
N GLU A 44 -19.37 4.76 -10.42
CA GLU A 44 -18.25 5.67 -10.16
C GLU A 44 -17.60 5.37 -8.80
N PRO A 45 -16.27 5.47 -8.67
CA PRO A 45 -15.61 5.46 -7.37
C PRO A 45 -16.15 6.54 -6.47
N ASP A 46 -16.13 6.30 -5.16
CA ASP A 46 -16.54 7.29 -4.15
C ASP A 46 -15.63 8.53 -4.21
N ALA A 47 -16.16 9.65 -4.71
CA ALA A 47 -15.41 10.90 -4.87
C ALA A 47 -15.05 11.55 -3.53
N THR A 48 -15.86 11.31 -2.46
CA THR A 48 -15.51 11.76 -1.12
C THR A 48 -14.29 10.98 -0.60
N ALA A 49 -14.30 9.65 -0.76
CA ALA A 49 -13.14 8.82 -0.40
C ALA A 49 -11.90 9.21 -1.22
N ALA A 50 -12.06 9.55 -2.50
CA ALA A 50 -10.97 10.03 -3.34
C ALA A 50 -10.34 11.32 -2.78
N SER A 51 -11.11 12.21 -2.13
CA SER A 51 -10.58 13.47 -1.59
C SER A 51 -9.44 13.28 -0.60
N TYR A 52 -9.51 12.25 0.25
CA TYR A 52 -8.45 11.91 1.20
C TYR A 52 -7.14 11.58 0.49
N PHE A 53 -7.22 10.79 -0.57
CA PHE A 53 -6.05 10.36 -1.33
C PHE A 53 -5.55 11.42 -2.31
N ILE A 54 -6.42 12.33 -2.78
CA ILE A 54 -5.99 13.55 -3.49
C ILE A 54 -5.16 14.43 -2.55
N ALA A 55 -5.55 14.56 -1.28
CA ALA A 55 -4.86 15.37 -0.29
C ALA A 55 -3.59 14.72 0.27
N LEU A 56 -3.48 13.39 0.27
CA LEU A 56 -2.36 12.68 0.89
C LEU A 56 -0.97 13.15 0.45
N PRO A 57 -0.69 13.41 -0.86
CA PRO A 57 0.61 13.92 -1.29
C PRO A 57 0.99 15.29 -0.73
N SER A 58 0.02 16.07 -0.21
CA SER A 58 0.30 17.36 0.44
C SER A 58 0.98 17.21 1.80
N VAL A 59 0.82 16.05 2.44
CA VAL A 59 1.33 15.76 3.80
C VAL A 59 2.47 14.75 3.82
N THR A 60 2.64 13.92 2.78
CA THR A 60 3.67 12.87 2.73
C THR A 60 4.96 13.28 2.02
N GLY A 61 5.05 14.52 1.48
CA GLY A 61 6.30 15.10 0.97
C GLY A 61 6.52 14.99 -0.53
N ALA A 62 7.66 15.47 -0.99
CA ALA A 62 7.95 15.86 -2.38
C ALA A 62 8.01 14.72 -3.42
N ARG A 63 7.90 13.46 -3.04
CA ARG A 63 7.93 12.30 -3.95
C ARG A 63 6.65 11.48 -3.96
N ALA A 64 5.66 11.87 -3.17
CA ALA A 64 4.39 11.16 -3.13
C ALA A 64 3.57 11.41 -4.41
N SER A 65 3.04 10.36 -4.97
CA SER A 65 2.10 10.39 -6.10
C SER A 65 1.05 9.32 -5.88
N VAL A 66 -0.21 9.71 -5.97
CA VAL A 66 -1.36 8.80 -5.78
C VAL A 66 -2.16 8.75 -7.07
N ARG A 67 -2.47 7.54 -7.53
CA ARG A 67 -3.32 7.28 -8.70
C ARG A 67 -4.69 6.82 -8.23
N ILE A 68 -5.74 7.45 -8.75
CA ILE A 68 -7.14 7.14 -8.47
C ILE A 68 -7.77 6.71 -9.79
N GLU A 69 -7.97 5.41 -9.94
CA GLU A 69 -8.55 4.82 -11.15
C GLU A 69 -10.07 5.02 -11.18
N GLY A 70 -10.62 5.17 -12.36
CA GLY A 70 -12.05 5.37 -12.57
C GLY A 70 -12.57 6.76 -12.15
N TYR A 71 -11.71 7.70 -11.77
CA TYR A 71 -12.11 9.05 -11.39
C TYR A 71 -12.50 9.86 -12.64
N ALA A 72 -13.77 10.19 -12.74
CA ALA A 72 -14.31 10.99 -13.84
C ALA A 72 -14.48 12.45 -13.41
N ASP A 73 -13.76 13.38 -14.07
CA ASP A 73 -14.07 14.80 -13.94
C ASP A 73 -15.45 15.07 -14.58
N GLY A 74 -16.35 15.69 -13.81
CA GLY A 74 -17.73 15.93 -14.24
C GLY A 74 -18.66 14.71 -14.16
N GLY A 75 -18.32 13.68 -13.41
CA GLY A 75 -19.19 12.54 -13.04
C GLY A 75 -20.49 12.95 -12.35
N LEU A 76 -21.25 11.97 -11.87
CA LEU A 76 -22.51 12.23 -11.15
C LEU A 76 -22.26 12.93 -9.82
N GLN A 77 -21.18 12.56 -9.12
CA GLN A 77 -20.90 12.99 -7.76
C GLN A 77 -20.38 14.43 -7.71
N GLY A 78 -21.03 15.29 -6.90
CA GLY A 78 -20.60 16.67 -6.67
C GLY A 78 -19.21 16.78 -6.05
N ASP A 79 -18.82 15.79 -5.24
CA ASP A 79 -17.55 15.74 -4.51
C ASP A 79 -16.32 15.66 -5.42
N THR A 80 -16.48 15.36 -6.72
CA THR A 80 -15.40 15.51 -7.72
C THR A 80 -14.87 16.94 -7.80
N ALA A 81 -15.67 17.93 -7.40
CA ALA A 81 -15.25 19.34 -7.35
C ALA A 81 -14.10 19.58 -6.35
N PHE A 82 -13.85 18.67 -5.39
CA PHE A 82 -12.70 18.77 -4.49
C PHE A 82 -11.36 18.85 -5.23
N ALA A 83 -11.23 18.22 -6.39
CA ALA A 83 -10.02 18.32 -7.21
C ALA A 83 -9.69 19.78 -7.60
N LYS A 84 -10.73 20.61 -7.84
CA LYS A 84 -10.54 22.05 -8.15
C LYS A 84 -10.05 22.82 -6.92
N VAL A 85 -10.58 22.51 -5.73
CA VAL A 85 -10.12 23.10 -4.47
C VAL A 85 -8.68 22.68 -4.20
N ALA A 86 -8.35 21.40 -4.35
CA ALA A 86 -7.00 20.90 -4.19
C ALA A 86 -6.01 21.60 -5.13
N ALA A 87 -6.37 21.79 -6.41
CA ALA A 87 -5.55 22.52 -7.38
C ALA A 87 -5.36 23.99 -6.96
N ALA A 88 -6.39 24.67 -6.47
CA ALA A 88 -6.28 26.02 -5.93
C ALA A 88 -5.36 26.08 -4.70
N CYS A 89 -5.38 25.06 -3.85
CA CYS A 89 -4.49 24.91 -2.71
C CYS A 89 -3.05 24.50 -3.09
N GLY A 90 -2.75 24.16 -4.35
CA GLY A 90 -1.40 23.87 -4.79
C GLY A 90 -1.15 22.43 -5.25
N ALA A 91 -2.21 21.60 -5.32
CA ALA A 91 -2.08 20.25 -5.88
C ALA A 91 -1.65 20.28 -7.35
N LYS A 92 -0.77 19.37 -7.71
CA LYS A 92 -0.44 19.07 -9.10
C LYS A 92 -1.26 17.86 -9.55
N LEU A 93 -2.36 18.13 -10.23
CA LEU A 93 -3.28 17.10 -10.69
C LEU A 93 -3.10 16.85 -12.19
N ARG A 94 -3.14 15.59 -12.58
CA ARG A 94 -3.13 15.16 -13.99
C ARG A 94 -4.26 14.15 -14.18
N SER A 95 -5.06 14.33 -15.22
CA SER A 95 -6.12 13.40 -15.57
C SER A 95 -5.87 12.83 -16.96
N ALA A 96 -5.89 11.50 -17.09
CA ALA A 96 -5.78 10.80 -18.36
C ALA A 96 -6.49 9.45 -18.26
N ASP A 97 -7.23 9.09 -19.29
CA ASP A 97 -7.88 7.78 -19.46
C ASP A 97 -8.70 7.32 -18.23
N GLY A 98 -9.47 8.24 -17.64
CA GLY A 98 -10.29 7.94 -16.46
C GLY A 98 -9.49 7.75 -15.17
N THR A 99 -8.23 8.15 -15.15
CA THR A 99 -7.36 8.11 -13.97
C THR A 99 -6.99 9.52 -13.56
N LEU A 100 -7.19 9.87 -12.28
CA LEU A 100 -6.66 11.07 -11.67
C LEU A 100 -5.35 10.74 -10.95
N VAL A 101 -4.31 11.52 -11.23
CA VAL A 101 -3.04 11.44 -10.49
C VAL A 101 -2.84 12.72 -9.71
N SER A 102 -2.70 12.61 -8.39
CA SER A 102 -2.29 13.68 -7.51
C SER A 102 -0.80 13.51 -7.19
N ASP A 103 0.02 14.40 -7.69
CA ASP A 103 1.45 14.44 -7.39
C ASP A 103 1.70 15.29 -6.12
N SER A 104 2.95 15.29 -5.63
CA SER A 104 3.34 16.09 -4.46
C SER A 104 3.02 17.58 -4.65
N TRP A 105 2.44 18.18 -3.63
CA TRP A 105 2.13 19.61 -3.64
C TRP A 105 3.38 20.44 -3.31
N ALA A 106 3.48 21.61 -3.91
CA ALA A 106 4.58 22.55 -3.59
C ALA A 106 4.40 23.24 -2.21
N GLY A 107 3.31 22.95 -1.51
CA GLY A 107 2.84 23.50 -0.25
C GLY A 107 1.33 23.56 -0.29
N ILE A 108 0.71 23.86 0.84
CA ILE A 108 -0.76 24.03 0.93
C ILE A 108 -1.01 25.52 1.04
N ARG A 109 -1.63 26.11 0.02
CA ARG A 109 -1.98 27.54 0.02
C ARG A 109 -3.25 27.79 0.80
N GLY A 110 -3.25 28.84 1.62
CA GLY A 110 -4.44 29.37 2.26
C GLY A 110 -5.43 29.97 1.25
N GLY A 111 -6.67 30.22 1.68
CA GLY A 111 -7.72 30.78 0.83
C GLY A 111 -9.11 30.72 1.44
N ASP A 112 -10.12 31.18 0.65
CA ASP A 112 -11.53 31.15 1.02
C ASP A 112 -12.29 30.26 0.03
N PHE A 113 -12.91 29.17 0.53
CA PHE A 113 -13.50 28.12 -0.27
C PHE A 113 -14.96 27.85 0.14
N ASP A 114 -15.83 27.73 -0.86
CA ASP A 114 -17.23 27.41 -0.68
C ASP A 114 -17.49 25.92 -0.96
N PHE A 115 -17.99 25.22 0.04
CA PHE A 115 -18.27 23.78 0.02
C PHE A 115 -19.77 23.46 -0.04
N ASN A 116 -20.63 24.42 -0.33
CA ASN A 116 -22.07 24.21 -0.30
C ASN A 116 -22.55 23.07 -1.23
N ALA A 117 -21.90 22.88 -2.37
CA ALA A 117 -22.29 21.88 -3.37
C ALA A 117 -21.62 20.49 -3.17
N PHE A 118 -20.55 20.39 -2.36
CA PHE A 118 -19.76 19.16 -2.14
C PHE A 118 -19.21 19.12 -0.71
N SER A 119 -20.08 19.30 0.24
CA SER A 119 -19.75 19.58 1.63
C SER A 119 -19.09 18.43 2.36
N ASP A 120 -19.21 17.19 1.93
CA ASP A 120 -18.62 16.04 2.60
C ASP A 120 -17.08 16.04 2.56
N THR A 121 -16.50 16.77 1.61
CA THR A 121 -15.04 16.87 1.43
C THR A 121 -14.41 18.05 2.19
N PHE A 122 -15.21 18.92 2.85
CA PHE A 122 -14.63 20.03 3.61
C PHE A 122 -13.73 19.54 4.76
N LEU A 123 -14.05 18.38 5.37
CA LEU A 123 -13.26 17.81 6.46
C LEU A 123 -11.83 17.50 6.00
N THR A 124 -11.69 17.03 4.76
CA THR A 124 -10.36 16.77 4.17
C THR A 124 -9.54 18.05 4.08
N LEU A 125 -10.14 19.16 3.57
CA LEU A 125 -9.43 20.44 3.51
C LEU A 125 -9.15 20.99 4.91
N ALA A 126 -10.13 20.93 5.82
CA ALA A 126 -9.99 21.48 7.16
C ALA A 126 -8.81 20.88 7.95
N THR A 127 -8.58 19.56 7.81
CA THR A 127 -7.45 18.91 8.48
C THR A 127 -6.11 19.30 7.87
N ILE A 128 -5.95 19.28 6.55
CA ILE A 128 -4.67 19.65 5.93
C ILE A 128 -4.39 21.16 6.01
N ALA A 129 -5.42 22.00 6.24
CA ALA A 129 -5.29 23.41 6.50
C ALA A 129 -4.36 23.73 7.69
N ALA A 130 -4.22 22.79 8.64
CA ALA A 130 -3.27 22.86 9.74
C ALA A 130 -1.82 23.10 9.29
N LEU A 131 -1.47 22.72 8.07
CA LEU A 131 -0.13 22.78 7.47
C LEU A 131 0.00 23.84 6.38
N ALA A 132 -1.06 24.63 6.11
CA ALA A 132 -1.09 25.63 5.05
C ALA A 132 -0.09 26.78 5.30
N ASP A 133 0.16 27.60 4.29
CA ASP A 133 1.01 28.80 4.33
C ASP A 133 0.26 30.05 4.85
N GLY A 134 -1.07 29.98 4.97
CA GLY A 134 -1.95 31.05 5.44
C GLY A 134 -3.30 30.51 5.88
N PRO A 135 -4.17 31.39 6.42
CA PRO A 135 -5.50 30.99 6.90
C PRO A 135 -6.33 30.35 5.78
N VAL A 136 -7.06 29.29 6.14
CA VAL A 136 -8.02 28.63 5.26
C VAL A 136 -9.43 28.85 5.81
N LYS A 137 -10.27 29.54 5.05
CA LYS A 137 -11.67 29.76 5.36
C LYS A 137 -12.56 28.83 4.54
N ILE A 138 -13.46 28.15 5.22
CA ILE A 138 -14.41 27.18 4.66
C ILE A 138 -15.83 27.69 4.91
N ARG A 139 -16.61 27.83 3.85
CA ARG A 139 -18.00 28.30 3.86
C ARG A 139 -18.95 27.29 3.27
N GLY A 140 -20.25 27.51 3.42
CA GLY A 140 -21.29 26.68 2.81
C GLY A 140 -21.50 25.34 3.50
N ILE A 141 -21.10 25.20 4.78
CA ILE A 141 -21.11 23.95 5.53
C ILE A 141 -22.20 23.88 6.64
N ALA A 142 -23.17 24.80 6.63
CA ALA A 142 -24.23 24.86 7.66
C ALA A 142 -24.99 23.54 7.85
N HIS A 143 -25.33 22.88 6.75
CA HIS A 143 -26.14 21.66 6.78
C HIS A 143 -25.35 20.45 7.32
N THR A 144 -24.03 20.50 7.36
CA THR A 144 -23.20 19.42 7.91
C THR A 144 -23.20 19.38 9.45
N ARG A 145 -23.78 20.39 10.09
CA ARG A 145 -24.05 20.41 11.53
C ARG A 145 -25.14 19.42 11.97
N LYS A 146 -25.90 18.87 11.01
CA LYS A 146 -27.05 17.95 11.25
C LYS A 146 -26.89 16.64 10.48
N GLN A 147 -25.64 16.16 10.35
CA GLN A 147 -25.32 14.87 9.74
C GLN A 147 -25.04 13.81 10.80
N GLU A 148 -24.06 12.92 10.62
CA GLU A 148 -23.68 11.88 11.60
C GLU A 148 -23.34 12.49 12.97
N THR A 149 -22.68 13.63 12.95
CA THR A 149 -22.43 14.51 14.09
C THR A 149 -22.55 15.97 13.66
N ASP A 150 -22.45 16.93 14.59
CA ASP A 150 -22.18 18.33 14.21
C ASP A 150 -20.72 18.42 13.72
N ARG A 151 -20.50 18.17 12.42
CA ARG A 151 -19.18 18.09 11.81
C ARG A 151 -18.38 19.40 11.94
N VAL A 152 -19.06 20.56 11.94
CA VAL A 152 -18.39 21.86 12.09
C VAL A 152 -17.85 22.00 13.51
N LEU A 153 -18.66 21.71 14.51
CA LEU A 153 -18.27 21.73 15.91
C LEU A 153 -17.19 20.69 16.23
N ALA A 154 -17.35 19.45 15.75
CA ALA A 154 -16.38 18.38 15.95
C ALA A 154 -15.01 18.74 15.36
N MET A 155 -14.99 19.26 14.13
CA MET A 155 -13.76 19.69 13.46
C MET A 155 -13.08 20.83 14.23
N ALA A 156 -13.83 21.86 14.65
CA ALA A 156 -13.27 22.97 15.45
C ALA A 156 -12.69 22.45 16.77
N THR A 157 -13.42 21.55 17.46
CA THR A 157 -12.99 20.98 18.74
C THR A 157 -11.67 20.23 18.61
N GLU A 158 -11.53 19.36 17.61
CA GLU A 158 -10.32 18.55 17.46
C GLU A 158 -9.14 19.38 16.94
N LEU A 159 -9.36 20.40 16.10
CA LEU A 159 -8.30 21.32 15.69
C LEU A 159 -7.81 22.19 16.87
N GLU A 160 -8.71 22.64 17.76
CA GLU A 160 -8.32 23.34 18.99
C GLU A 160 -7.53 22.43 19.95
N ARG A 161 -7.86 21.12 20.04
CA ARG A 161 -7.08 20.14 20.80
C ARG A 161 -5.66 19.96 20.26
N LEU A 162 -5.48 20.12 18.96
CA LEU A 162 -4.17 20.17 18.32
C LEU A 162 -3.45 21.52 18.51
N GLY A 163 -4.00 22.44 19.30
CA GLY A 163 -3.42 23.74 19.62
C GLY A 163 -3.62 24.79 18.54
N LEU A 164 -4.42 24.54 17.52
CA LEU A 164 -4.67 25.49 16.45
C LEU A 164 -5.73 26.55 16.87
N LYS A 165 -5.54 27.77 16.40
CA LYS A 165 -6.59 28.79 16.45
C LYS A 165 -7.60 28.50 15.33
N VAL A 166 -8.90 28.48 15.70
CA VAL A 166 -10.03 28.40 14.75
C VAL A 166 -11.04 29.50 15.04
N GLU A 167 -11.73 29.96 14.00
CA GLU A 167 -12.79 30.96 14.09
C GLU A 167 -13.98 30.55 13.23
N PRO A 168 -15.21 30.47 13.81
CA PRO A 168 -15.52 30.62 15.23
C PRO A 168 -14.91 29.48 16.07
N THR A 169 -14.71 29.74 17.36
CA THR A 169 -14.21 28.71 18.31
C THR A 169 -15.26 27.63 18.54
N ALA A 170 -14.84 26.47 19.02
CA ALA A 170 -15.75 25.40 19.42
C ALA A 170 -16.78 25.87 20.48
N ALA A 171 -16.37 26.75 21.40
CA ALA A 171 -17.28 27.33 22.39
C ALA A 171 -18.36 28.23 21.76
N GLN A 172 -18.00 29.06 20.78
CA GLN A 172 -18.94 29.87 20.01
C GLN A 172 -19.89 29.01 19.19
N LEU A 173 -19.39 27.97 18.51
CA LEU A 173 -20.21 27.02 17.73
C LEU A 173 -21.24 26.28 18.58
N ARG A 174 -20.90 25.97 19.88
CA ARG A 174 -21.86 25.36 20.81
C ARG A 174 -22.97 26.32 21.22
N SER A 175 -22.66 27.61 21.33
CA SER A 175 -23.63 28.61 21.76
C SER A 175 -24.48 29.20 20.67
N ASP A 176 -24.07 29.08 19.40
CA ASP A 176 -24.75 29.65 18.26
C ASP A 176 -24.76 28.69 17.06
N GLU A 177 -25.91 28.05 16.82
CA GLU A 177 -26.11 27.13 15.70
C GLU A 177 -26.16 27.82 14.33
N SER A 178 -26.28 29.14 14.27
CA SER A 178 -26.28 29.87 13.01
C SER A 178 -24.90 30.02 12.39
N LEU A 179 -23.85 29.83 13.17
CA LEU A 179 -22.47 29.86 12.70
C LEU A 179 -22.18 28.64 11.80
N SER A 180 -21.78 28.88 10.59
CA SER A 180 -21.77 27.88 9.52
C SER A 180 -20.54 27.96 8.61
N SER A 181 -19.47 28.56 9.10
CA SER A 181 -18.18 28.64 8.45
C SER A 181 -17.08 28.33 9.45
N LEU A 182 -15.90 27.98 8.96
CA LEU A 182 -14.74 27.69 9.79
C LEU A 182 -13.49 28.31 9.14
N THR A 183 -12.74 29.09 9.91
CA THR A 183 -11.43 29.61 9.51
C THR A 183 -10.34 28.95 10.38
N ILE A 184 -9.40 28.28 9.74
CA ILE A 184 -8.29 27.58 10.39
C ILE A 184 -7.01 28.41 10.21
N PHE A 185 -6.30 28.68 11.31
CA PHE A 185 -5.03 29.38 11.31
C PHE A 185 -3.90 28.36 11.51
N PRO A 186 -3.10 28.07 10.46
CA PRO A 186 -2.07 27.05 10.52
C PRO A 186 -0.95 27.40 11.49
N SER A 187 -0.45 26.39 12.22
CA SER A 187 0.71 26.55 13.09
C SER A 187 1.40 25.23 13.40
N LYS A 188 2.49 24.93 12.68
CA LYS A 188 3.31 23.74 12.99
C LYS A 188 3.93 23.79 14.40
N ALA A 189 4.18 24.99 14.94
CA ALA A 189 4.68 25.17 16.28
C ALA A 189 3.64 24.72 17.32
N ALA A 190 2.37 25.12 17.14
CA ALA A 190 1.29 24.69 18.02
C ALA A 190 1.06 23.18 17.97
N LEU A 191 1.07 22.56 16.76
CA LEU A 191 0.98 21.11 16.59
C LEU A 191 2.10 20.37 17.35
N ARG A 192 3.36 20.85 17.24
CA ARG A 192 4.49 20.25 17.96
C ARG A 192 4.35 20.40 19.47
N GLN A 193 3.84 21.53 19.95
CA GLN A 193 3.60 21.75 21.36
C GLN A 193 2.49 20.84 21.89
N ALA A 194 1.37 20.70 21.18
CA ALA A 194 0.28 19.80 21.55
C ALA A 194 0.72 18.33 21.62
N ALA A 195 1.57 17.90 20.69
CA ALA A 195 2.06 16.52 20.59
C ALA A 195 3.40 16.29 21.33
N ALA A 196 3.88 17.23 22.15
CA ALA A 196 5.20 17.13 22.80
C ALA A 196 5.29 15.96 23.79
N ALA A 197 4.21 15.65 24.49
CA ALA A 197 4.14 14.57 25.48
C ALA A 197 3.74 13.21 24.87
N GLY A 198 3.41 13.15 23.58
CA GLY A 198 2.95 11.97 22.88
C GLY A 198 1.85 12.27 21.88
N PRO A 199 1.31 11.25 21.20
CA PRO A 199 0.24 11.44 20.23
C PRO A 199 -1.01 12.08 20.85
N VAL A 200 -1.57 13.08 20.15
CA VAL A 200 -2.85 13.68 20.53
C VAL A 200 -3.96 12.75 20.09
N SER A 201 -4.80 12.32 21.05
CA SER A 201 -5.95 11.48 20.76
C SER A 201 -7.06 12.30 20.10
N ILE A 202 -7.54 11.86 18.95
CA ILE A 202 -8.63 12.47 18.18
C ILE A 202 -9.90 11.67 18.40
N HIS A 203 -10.91 12.32 18.93
CA HIS A 203 -12.24 11.74 19.04
C HIS A 203 -12.96 11.77 17.71
N THR A 204 -13.50 10.62 17.29
CA THR A 204 -14.10 10.48 15.95
C THR A 204 -15.59 10.79 15.90
N TYR A 205 -16.26 10.87 17.04
CA TYR A 205 -17.71 11.11 17.14
C TYR A 205 -18.53 10.06 16.35
N GLU A 206 -18.01 8.84 16.25
CA GLU A 206 -18.57 7.75 15.41
C GLU A 206 -18.69 8.13 13.91
N ASP A 207 -18.03 9.23 13.50
CA ASP A 207 -18.02 9.72 12.14
C ASP A 207 -16.74 9.27 11.41
N HIS A 208 -16.93 8.40 10.43
CA HIS A 208 -15.87 7.84 9.60
C HIS A 208 -15.05 8.93 8.88
N ARG A 209 -15.68 10.08 8.54
CA ARG A 209 -14.99 11.18 7.85
C ARG A 209 -14.03 11.91 8.78
N MET A 210 -14.37 12.05 10.06
CA MET A 210 -13.45 12.56 11.07
C MET A 210 -12.21 11.66 11.17
N ALA A 211 -12.42 10.35 11.32
CA ALA A 211 -11.34 9.38 11.41
C ALA A 211 -10.40 9.44 10.18
N MET A 212 -10.99 9.43 8.96
CA MET A 212 -10.21 9.43 7.72
C MET A 212 -9.46 10.75 7.51
N SER A 213 -10.09 11.90 7.75
CA SER A 213 -9.46 13.22 7.58
C SER A 213 -8.26 13.42 8.51
N PHE A 214 -8.41 13.10 9.80
CA PHE A 214 -7.29 13.19 10.75
C PHE A 214 -6.25 12.10 10.52
N GLY A 215 -6.62 10.95 9.93
CA GLY A 215 -5.68 9.94 9.45
C GLY A 215 -4.74 10.50 8.36
N ILE A 216 -5.27 11.31 7.44
CA ILE A 216 -4.45 12.00 6.44
C ILE A 216 -3.51 13.00 7.11
N LEU A 217 -4.00 13.87 8.01
CA LEU A 217 -3.15 14.82 8.72
C LEU A 217 -2.05 14.12 9.52
N GLY A 218 -2.39 13.01 10.22
CA GLY A 218 -1.45 12.19 10.98
C GLY A 218 -0.36 11.52 10.13
N SER A 219 -0.51 11.53 8.80
CA SER A 219 0.51 11.03 7.86
C SER A 219 1.65 12.03 7.65
N PHE A 220 1.50 13.28 8.10
CA PHE A 220 2.58 14.27 8.07
C PHE A 220 3.64 13.94 9.13
N ASP A 221 4.90 13.85 8.73
CA ASP A 221 6.02 13.68 9.65
C ASP A 221 6.31 15.01 10.37
N LEU A 222 5.58 15.25 11.49
CA LEU A 222 5.64 16.51 12.22
C LEU A 222 7.00 16.78 12.86
N PHE A 223 7.70 15.73 13.28
CA PHE A 223 8.97 15.82 14.01
C PHE A 223 10.19 15.51 13.16
N GLY A 224 10.01 14.91 11.99
CA GLY A 224 11.10 14.49 11.08
C GLY A 224 11.75 13.17 11.47
N ASP A 225 11.17 12.41 12.39
CA ASP A 225 11.67 11.13 12.89
C ASP A 225 10.67 9.97 12.69
N GLY A 226 9.54 10.23 12.02
CA GLY A 226 8.50 9.25 11.71
C GLY A 226 7.63 8.82 12.89
N ARG A 227 7.84 9.39 14.08
CA ARG A 227 7.00 9.04 15.24
C ARG A 227 5.55 9.52 15.06
N PRO A 228 4.55 8.72 15.49
CA PRO A 228 3.16 9.13 15.44
C PRO A 228 2.92 10.32 16.40
N TRP A 229 2.10 11.28 15.97
CA TRP A 229 1.72 12.46 16.75
C TRP A 229 0.21 12.67 16.83
N ILE A 230 -0.56 11.86 16.09
CA ILE A 230 -2.02 11.73 16.17
C ILE A 230 -2.35 10.26 16.44
N ALA A 231 -3.33 10.02 17.32
CA ALA A 231 -3.96 8.74 17.55
C ALA A 231 -5.47 8.86 17.29
N ILE A 232 -6.05 7.98 16.49
CA ILE A 232 -7.48 7.93 16.21
C ILE A 232 -8.15 7.01 17.23
N GLU A 233 -9.11 7.50 18.02
CA GLU A 233 -9.72 6.72 19.12
C GLU A 233 -10.54 5.54 18.61
N ASP A 234 -11.33 5.73 17.55
CA ASP A 234 -12.11 4.67 16.93
C ASP A 234 -11.85 4.60 15.41
N PRO A 235 -10.77 3.95 14.98
CA PRO A 235 -10.50 3.76 13.55
C PRO A 235 -11.49 2.81 12.88
N ALA A 236 -12.21 1.97 13.64
CA ALA A 236 -13.15 0.99 13.10
C ALA A 236 -14.42 1.64 12.54
N CYS A 237 -14.76 2.87 12.93
CA CYS A 237 -15.91 3.61 12.39
C CYS A 237 -15.80 3.82 10.87
N THR A 238 -14.59 3.75 10.26
CA THR A 238 -14.41 3.78 8.81
C THR A 238 -15.05 2.60 8.09
N GLY A 239 -15.37 1.51 8.81
CA GLY A 239 -16.08 0.34 8.30
C GLY A 239 -17.42 0.65 7.62
N LYS A 240 -18.03 1.80 7.90
CA LYS A 240 -19.27 2.26 7.28
C LYS A 240 -19.14 2.52 5.77
N THR A 241 -18.03 3.08 5.31
CA THR A 241 -17.84 3.49 3.91
C THR A 241 -16.56 2.99 3.30
N PHE A 242 -15.49 2.83 4.09
CA PHE A 242 -14.20 2.36 3.61
C PHE A 242 -13.51 1.46 4.66
N PRO A 243 -13.91 0.18 4.77
CA PRO A 243 -13.44 -0.74 5.83
C PRO A 243 -11.91 -0.91 5.89
N HIS A 244 -11.22 -0.74 4.77
CA HIS A 244 -9.77 -0.92 4.65
C HIS A 244 -9.00 0.41 4.54
N PHE A 245 -9.60 1.54 4.94
CA PHE A 245 -8.99 2.87 4.77
C PHE A 245 -7.59 2.97 5.37
N PHE A 246 -7.42 2.61 6.65
CA PHE A 246 -6.12 2.72 7.31
C PHE A 246 -5.07 1.75 6.74
N GLN A 247 -5.48 0.59 6.23
CA GLN A 247 -4.59 -0.32 5.53
C GLN A 247 -4.11 0.28 4.20
N ALA A 248 -5.03 0.87 3.42
CA ALA A 248 -4.69 1.54 2.17
C ALA A 248 -3.81 2.77 2.41
N LEU A 249 -4.11 3.56 3.45
CA LEU A 249 -3.31 4.71 3.86
C LEU A 249 -1.89 4.31 4.23
N GLU A 250 -1.71 3.26 5.03
CA GLU A 250 -0.39 2.78 5.44
C GLU A 250 0.41 2.28 4.23
N ALA A 251 -0.21 1.54 3.32
CA ALA A 251 0.43 1.09 2.08
C ALA A 251 0.94 2.25 1.19
N LEU A 252 0.27 3.41 1.24
CA LEU A 252 0.65 4.61 0.47
C LEU A 252 1.62 5.55 1.20
N ARG A 253 1.64 5.51 2.54
CA ARG A 253 2.54 6.33 3.37
C ARG A 253 3.96 5.81 3.38
N THR A 254 4.11 4.50 3.33
CA THR A 254 5.41 3.83 3.40
C THR A 254 6.03 3.76 2.02
N ASN A 255 7.35 3.97 1.94
CA ASN A 255 8.07 3.63 0.73
C ASN A 255 7.95 2.13 0.48
N PHE A 256 7.77 1.75 -0.78
CA PHE A 256 7.85 0.36 -1.18
C PHE A 256 9.26 -0.18 -0.87
N VAL A 257 9.34 -1.19 0.01
CA VAL A 257 10.62 -1.72 0.49
C VAL A 257 10.96 -3.03 -0.19
N ARG A 258 12.17 -3.12 -0.74
CA ARG A 258 12.74 -4.37 -1.26
C ARG A 258 13.68 -4.94 -0.20
N VAL A 259 13.39 -6.16 0.23
CA VAL A 259 14.17 -6.90 1.22
C VAL A 259 14.79 -8.10 0.55
N SER A 260 16.11 -8.20 0.55
CA SER A 260 16.82 -9.41 0.16
C SER A 260 17.27 -10.20 1.40
N VAL A 261 17.03 -11.50 1.38
CA VAL A 261 17.45 -12.42 2.45
C VAL A 261 18.28 -13.55 1.85
N ASP A 262 19.58 -13.42 1.96
CA ASP A 262 20.54 -14.41 1.47
C ASP A 262 21.13 -15.25 2.63
N GLY A 263 21.70 -16.38 2.31
CA GLY A 263 22.37 -17.25 3.30
C GLY A 263 22.39 -18.71 2.92
N GLY A 264 23.13 -19.52 3.67
CA GLY A 264 23.34 -20.97 3.44
C GLY A 264 22.08 -21.83 3.53
N ALA A 265 22.20 -23.11 3.21
CA ALA A 265 21.12 -24.08 3.41
C ALA A 265 20.74 -24.16 4.90
N ALA A 266 19.45 -24.26 5.21
CA ALA A 266 18.93 -24.35 6.58
C ALA A 266 19.34 -23.19 7.53
N SER A 267 19.72 -22.00 6.99
CA SER A 267 20.02 -20.82 7.80
C SER A 267 18.76 -20.10 8.32
N GLY A 268 17.55 -20.62 8.09
CA GLY A 268 16.30 -20.04 8.60
C GLY A 268 15.65 -18.97 7.68
N LYS A 269 16.16 -18.77 6.46
CA LYS A 269 15.65 -17.75 5.52
C LYS A 269 14.13 -17.82 5.31
N SER A 270 13.63 -19.01 4.98
CA SER A 270 12.22 -19.15 4.59
C SER A 270 11.25 -18.89 5.74
N SER A 271 11.60 -19.31 6.96
CA SER A 271 10.80 -19.00 8.15
C SER A 271 10.83 -17.51 8.46
N THR A 272 12.01 -16.91 8.41
CA THR A 272 12.22 -15.46 8.64
C THR A 272 11.48 -14.64 7.59
N SER A 273 11.67 -14.93 6.30
CA SER A 273 11.06 -14.17 5.20
C SER A 273 9.53 -14.23 5.22
N ARG A 274 8.94 -15.40 5.52
CA ARG A 274 7.48 -15.51 5.66
C ARG A 274 6.94 -14.69 6.85
N ARG A 275 7.62 -14.73 7.99
CA ARG A 275 7.23 -13.92 9.16
C ARG A 275 7.35 -12.43 8.89
N LEU A 276 8.43 -11.98 8.23
CA LEU A 276 8.59 -10.59 7.80
C LEU A 276 7.49 -10.17 6.82
N ALA A 277 7.18 -11.03 5.83
CA ALA A 277 6.11 -10.77 4.87
C ALA A 277 4.76 -10.56 5.56
N GLN A 278 4.43 -11.42 6.53
CA GLN A 278 3.20 -11.32 7.31
C GLN A 278 3.16 -10.06 8.19
N ALA A 279 4.26 -9.77 8.89
CA ALA A 279 4.33 -8.66 9.84
C ALA A 279 4.33 -7.28 9.17
N HIS A 280 4.87 -7.16 7.95
CA HIS A 280 5.08 -5.90 7.25
C HIS A 280 4.27 -5.76 5.95
N GLY A 281 3.32 -6.65 5.68
CA GLY A 281 2.50 -6.58 4.46
C GLY A 281 3.28 -6.75 3.15
N LEU A 282 4.40 -7.52 3.17
CA LEU A 282 5.26 -7.71 1.99
C LEU A 282 4.82 -8.95 1.19
N LEU A 283 5.08 -8.93 -0.12
CA LEU A 283 5.00 -10.15 -0.93
C LEU A 283 6.21 -11.05 -0.63
N HIS A 284 5.97 -12.27 -0.19
CA HIS A 284 7.04 -13.25 -0.01
C HIS A 284 7.40 -13.93 -1.34
N VAL A 285 8.69 -14.04 -1.64
CA VAL A 285 9.23 -14.67 -2.85
C VAL A 285 10.34 -15.66 -2.49
N ASP A 286 10.04 -16.96 -2.63
CA ASP A 286 11.02 -18.05 -2.46
C ASP A 286 11.62 -18.40 -3.83
N THR A 287 12.82 -17.88 -4.12
CA THR A 287 13.50 -18.19 -5.38
C THR A 287 13.97 -19.63 -5.47
N GLY A 288 14.24 -20.27 -4.35
CA GLY A 288 14.55 -21.70 -4.30
C GLY A 288 13.38 -22.56 -4.82
N ALA A 289 12.14 -22.17 -4.50
CA ALA A 289 10.95 -22.81 -5.06
C ALA A 289 10.84 -22.58 -6.58
N HIS A 290 11.19 -21.39 -7.08
CA HIS A 290 11.21 -21.12 -8.52
C HIS A 290 12.19 -22.05 -9.27
N TYR A 291 13.42 -22.20 -8.75
CA TYR A 291 14.40 -23.13 -9.33
C TYR A 291 13.91 -24.58 -9.28
N ARG A 292 13.23 -25.01 -8.21
CA ARG A 292 12.66 -26.36 -8.11
C ARG A 292 11.52 -26.59 -9.08
N SER A 293 10.60 -25.62 -9.22
CA SER A 293 9.49 -25.68 -10.20
C SER A 293 10.04 -25.83 -11.61
N LEU A 294 11.02 -25.00 -11.96
CA LEU A 294 11.66 -25.08 -13.29
C LEU A 294 12.42 -26.40 -13.49
N THR A 295 13.16 -26.86 -12.47
CA THR A 295 13.87 -28.15 -12.52
C THR A 295 12.91 -29.29 -12.80
N ARG A 296 11.78 -29.35 -12.06
CA ARG A 296 10.75 -30.37 -12.29
C ARG A 296 10.25 -30.35 -13.74
N ALA A 297 9.91 -29.17 -14.26
CA ALA A 297 9.43 -29.05 -15.65
C ALA A 297 10.47 -29.51 -16.68
N LEU A 298 11.74 -29.15 -16.47
CA LEU A 298 12.84 -29.58 -17.34
C LEU A 298 13.04 -31.09 -17.30
N LEU A 299 12.97 -31.72 -16.13
CA LEU A 299 13.05 -33.16 -15.98
C LEU A 299 11.88 -33.87 -16.69
N LEU A 300 10.66 -33.35 -16.53
CA LEU A 300 9.48 -33.88 -17.24
C LEU A 300 9.57 -33.75 -18.77
N ALA A 301 10.27 -32.73 -19.24
CA ALA A 301 10.57 -32.54 -20.67
C ALA A 301 11.76 -33.38 -21.16
N GLY A 302 12.33 -34.25 -20.32
CA GLY A 302 13.47 -35.08 -20.65
C GLY A 302 14.81 -34.35 -20.75
N ALA A 303 14.90 -33.12 -20.26
CA ALA A 303 16.15 -32.36 -20.27
C ALA A 303 17.08 -32.80 -19.12
N SER A 304 18.38 -32.83 -19.39
CA SER A 304 19.41 -33.17 -18.37
C SER A 304 20.35 -32.01 -18.07
N ALA A 305 20.73 -31.88 -16.81
CA ALA A 305 21.73 -30.90 -16.42
C ALA A 305 23.12 -31.13 -17.07
N ASP A 306 23.41 -32.37 -17.47
CA ASP A 306 24.63 -32.76 -18.12
C ASP A 306 24.59 -32.50 -19.66
N ASP A 307 23.41 -32.11 -20.20
CA ASP A 307 23.21 -31.65 -21.57
C ASP A 307 22.57 -30.22 -21.58
N PRO A 308 23.39 -29.17 -21.54
CA PRO A 308 22.91 -27.79 -21.56
C PRO A 308 22.08 -27.43 -22.82
N ALA A 309 22.27 -28.15 -23.95
CA ALA A 309 21.52 -27.89 -25.18
C ALA A 309 20.04 -28.35 -25.03
N SER A 310 19.82 -29.51 -24.43
CA SER A 310 18.48 -30.01 -24.11
C SER A 310 17.75 -29.07 -23.15
N VAL A 311 18.44 -28.54 -22.12
CA VAL A 311 17.87 -27.55 -21.20
C VAL A 311 17.45 -26.29 -21.94
N LYS A 312 18.33 -25.73 -22.81
CA LYS A 312 18.03 -24.53 -23.58
C LYS A 312 16.82 -24.73 -24.53
N ALA A 313 16.74 -25.86 -25.15
CA ALA A 313 15.62 -26.22 -26.06
C ALA A 313 14.29 -26.37 -25.30
N ALA A 314 14.32 -26.91 -24.06
CA ALA A 314 13.14 -27.06 -23.24
C ALA A 314 12.69 -25.67 -22.69
N LEU A 315 13.62 -24.82 -22.22
CA LEU A 315 13.32 -23.46 -21.75
C LEU A 315 12.60 -22.60 -22.79
N ALA A 316 12.98 -22.75 -24.10
CA ALA A 316 12.39 -21.98 -25.18
C ALA A 316 10.89 -22.28 -25.40
N LYS A 317 10.39 -23.41 -24.89
CA LYS A 317 8.99 -23.85 -25.03
C LYS A 317 8.14 -23.50 -23.78
N LEU A 318 8.76 -23.21 -22.67
CA LEU A 318 8.07 -22.96 -21.40
C LEU A 318 7.57 -21.52 -21.30
N ARG A 319 6.33 -21.35 -20.83
CA ARG A 319 5.76 -20.06 -20.43
C ARG A 319 5.67 -19.99 -18.91
N ILE A 320 6.32 -18.98 -18.34
CA ILE A 320 6.28 -18.76 -16.91
C ILE A 320 5.32 -17.63 -16.56
N GLY A 321 4.63 -17.78 -15.43
CA GLY A 321 3.73 -16.78 -14.87
C GLY A 321 3.78 -16.80 -13.34
N SER A 322 2.99 -15.94 -12.70
CA SER A 322 2.91 -15.86 -11.26
C SER A 322 1.49 -16.08 -10.76
N ARG A 323 1.36 -16.74 -9.61
CA ARG A 323 0.12 -16.80 -8.84
C ARG A 323 0.43 -16.47 -7.39
N ILE A 324 -0.35 -15.57 -6.78
CA ILE A 324 -0.23 -15.28 -5.35
C ILE A 324 -1.05 -16.33 -4.59
N VAL A 325 -0.38 -17.01 -3.67
CA VAL A 325 -0.94 -18.09 -2.84
C VAL A 325 -0.71 -17.80 -1.37
N ALA A 326 -1.60 -18.27 -0.51
CA ALA A 326 -1.37 -18.25 0.93
C ALA A 326 -0.51 -19.45 1.34
N ARG A 327 0.63 -19.18 1.98
CA ARG A 327 1.53 -20.22 2.51
C ARG A 327 1.92 -19.89 3.94
N GLN A 328 1.49 -20.72 4.90
CA GLN A 328 1.82 -20.57 6.32
C GLN A 328 1.59 -19.13 6.84
N GLY A 329 0.44 -18.54 6.49
CA GLY A 329 0.03 -17.20 6.91
C GLY A 329 0.60 -16.04 6.07
N ALA A 330 1.58 -16.28 5.19
CA ALA A 330 2.10 -15.26 4.29
C ALA A 330 1.49 -15.37 2.89
N ARG A 331 1.34 -14.23 2.21
CA ARG A 331 1.02 -14.18 0.78
C ARG A 331 2.32 -14.33 -0.01
N SER A 332 2.44 -15.44 -0.73
CA SER A 332 3.66 -15.81 -1.47
C SER A 332 3.43 -15.82 -2.97
N SER A 333 4.41 -15.35 -3.74
CA SER A 333 4.43 -15.54 -5.19
C SER A 333 4.90 -16.95 -5.51
N ALA A 334 4.08 -17.71 -6.23
CA ALA A 334 4.41 -19.02 -6.74
C ALA A 334 4.53 -18.97 -8.26
N LEU A 335 5.58 -19.62 -8.80
CA LEU A 335 5.82 -19.72 -10.22
C LEU A 335 4.84 -20.72 -10.85
N THR A 336 4.14 -20.29 -11.92
CA THR A 336 3.32 -21.16 -12.75
C THR A 336 4.06 -21.47 -14.06
N LEU A 337 3.86 -22.67 -14.57
CA LEU A 337 4.44 -23.17 -15.81
C LEU A 337 3.30 -23.55 -16.75
N ASP A 338 3.22 -22.88 -17.90
CA ASP A 338 2.11 -23.03 -18.86
C ASP A 338 0.72 -22.86 -18.20
N GLY A 339 0.65 -21.93 -17.23
CA GLY A 339 -0.56 -21.63 -16.45
C GLY A 339 -0.84 -22.58 -15.28
N VAL A 340 -0.07 -23.66 -15.14
CA VAL A 340 -0.23 -24.66 -14.07
C VAL A 340 0.66 -24.32 -12.87
N LEU A 341 0.09 -24.34 -11.67
CA LEU A 341 0.84 -24.24 -10.41
C LEU A 341 1.31 -25.65 -10.01
N PRO A 342 2.61 -25.89 -9.89
CA PRO A 342 3.11 -27.17 -9.40
C PRO A 342 2.72 -27.43 -7.94
N ASP A 343 2.45 -28.67 -7.57
CA ASP A 343 2.23 -29.06 -6.17
C ASP A 343 3.55 -28.94 -5.37
N ASP A 344 3.47 -28.46 -4.15
CA ASP A 344 4.63 -28.32 -3.26
C ASP A 344 5.33 -29.67 -2.96
N ALA A 345 4.57 -30.78 -2.93
CA ALA A 345 5.10 -32.12 -2.77
C ALA A 345 6.01 -32.52 -3.93
N ASP A 346 5.61 -32.17 -5.15
CA ASP A 346 6.35 -32.46 -6.38
C ASP A 346 7.69 -31.70 -6.48
N LEU A 347 7.81 -30.58 -5.79
CA LEU A 347 9.02 -29.74 -5.81
C LEU A 347 10.15 -30.29 -4.92
N ARG A 348 9.86 -31.32 -4.12
CA ARG A 348 10.81 -31.86 -3.14
C ARG A 348 11.10 -33.35 -3.34
N THR A 349 10.76 -33.90 -4.51
CA THR A 349 11.07 -35.30 -4.84
C THR A 349 12.59 -35.54 -4.87
N PRO A 350 13.05 -36.78 -4.67
CA PRO A 350 14.48 -37.12 -4.75
C PRO A 350 15.15 -36.67 -6.05
N GLU A 351 14.46 -36.83 -7.18
CA GLU A 351 14.95 -36.45 -8.51
C GLU A 351 15.17 -34.94 -8.63
N VAL A 352 14.18 -34.13 -8.18
CA VAL A 352 14.30 -32.66 -8.15
C VAL A 352 15.42 -32.23 -7.22
N ASN A 353 15.51 -32.84 -6.04
CA ASN A 353 16.56 -32.52 -5.06
C ASN A 353 17.97 -32.84 -5.61
N ALA A 354 18.14 -33.92 -6.35
CA ALA A 354 19.42 -34.30 -6.96
C ALA A 354 19.84 -33.37 -8.12
N ALA A 355 18.86 -32.88 -8.91
CA ALA A 355 19.12 -32.11 -10.11
C ALA A 355 19.18 -30.60 -9.91
N VAL A 356 18.44 -30.04 -8.91
CA VAL A 356 18.21 -28.61 -8.79
C VAL A 356 19.49 -27.77 -8.69
N SER A 357 20.51 -28.21 -7.96
CA SER A 357 21.77 -27.46 -7.81
C SER A 357 22.56 -27.40 -9.11
N LYS A 358 22.61 -28.51 -9.88
CA LYS A 358 23.25 -28.56 -11.19
C LYS A 358 22.51 -27.69 -12.22
N ILE A 359 21.20 -27.81 -12.30
CA ILE A 359 20.33 -27.00 -13.20
C ILE A 359 20.42 -25.51 -12.85
N ALA A 360 20.35 -25.14 -11.57
CA ALA A 360 20.48 -23.75 -11.11
C ALA A 360 21.86 -23.13 -11.38
N ALA A 361 22.90 -23.93 -11.62
CA ALA A 361 24.22 -23.44 -12.01
C ALA A 361 24.33 -23.08 -13.49
N LEU A 362 23.40 -23.53 -14.35
CA LEU A 362 23.45 -23.27 -15.79
C LEU A 362 23.13 -21.80 -16.09
N PRO A 363 23.98 -21.10 -16.87
CA PRO A 363 23.75 -19.68 -17.21
C PRO A 363 22.40 -19.43 -17.91
N SER A 364 21.95 -20.33 -18.80
CA SER A 364 20.67 -20.23 -19.49
C SER A 364 19.48 -20.25 -18.54
N VAL A 365 19.50 -21.08 -17.51
CA VAL A 365 18.47 -21.16 -16.45
C VAL A 365 18.44 -19.89 -15.62
N ARG A 366 19.61 -19.38 -15.25
CA ARG A 366 19.72 -18.15 -14.47
C ARG A 366 19.20 -16.94 -15.22
N THR A 367 19.62 -16.77 -16.48
CA THR A 367 19.12 -15.68 -17.33
C THR A 367 17.59 -15.78 -17.49
N PHE A 368 17.06 -16.97 -17.71
CA PHE A 368 15.62 -17.19 -17.87
C PHE A 368 14.82 -16.78 -16.60
N LEU A 369 15.33 -17.09 -15.39
CA LEU A 369 14.64 -16.77 -14.16
C LEU A 369 14.92 -15.35 -13.64
N LEU A 370 16.01 -14.70 -14.03
CA LEU A 370 16.40 -13.40 -13.48
C LEU A 370 15.35 -12.31 -13.73
N GLU A 371 14.89 -12.17 -14.98
CA GLU A 371 13.86 -11.21 -15.34
C GLU A 371 12.54 -11.51 -14.63
N TYR A 372 12.16 -12.78 -14.55
CA TYR A 372 10.98 -13.23 -13.83
C TYR A 372 11.07 -12.88 -12.33
N GLN A 373 12.20 -13.16 -11.69
CA GLN A 373 12.40 -12.84 -10.29
C GLN A 373 12.32 -11.32 -10.04
N ARG A 374 12.92 -10.51 -10.89
CA ARG A 374 12.82 -9.05 -10.83
C ARG A 374 11.41 -8.54 -11.06
N SER A 375 10.64 -9.16 -11.93
CA SER A 375 9.24 -8.78 -12.17
C SER A 375 8.33 -8.95 -10.96
N GLN A 376 8.74 -9.74 -9.94
CA GLN A 376 7.99 -9.90 -8.70
C GLN A 376 7.92 -8.60 -7.88
N VAL A 377 8.87 -7.69 -8.05
CA VAL A 377 8.84 -6.34 -7.46
C VAL A 377 7.65 -5.54 -8.04
N LYS A 378 7.49 -5.58 -9.36
CA LYS A 378 6.38 -4.94 -10.05
C LYS A 378 5.04 -5.58 -9.65
N LEU A 379 4.98 -6.92 -9.64
CA LEU A 379 3.80 -7.66 -9.19
C LEU A 379 3.38 -7.26 -7.77
N ALA A 380 4.33 -7.15 -6.84
CA ALA A 380 4.04 -6.75 -5.47
C ALA A 380 3.44 -5.33 -5.40
N SER A 381 4.01 -4.39 -6.14
CA SER A 381 3.50 -3.02 -6.22
C SER A 381 2.10 -2.96 -6.81
N GLU A 382 1.85 -3.65 -7.94
CA GLU A 382 0.54 -3.69 -8.62
C GLU A 382 -0.55 -4.36 -7.77
N GLN A 383 -0.16 -5.27 -6.88
CA GLN A 383 -1.08 -5.99 -5.97
C GLN A 383 -1.22 -5.34 -4.59
N GLY A 384 -0.71 -4.11 -4.43
CA GLY A 384 -0.89 -3.29 -3.21
C GLY A 384 -0.12 -3.80 -1.99
N PHE A 385 1.01 -4.50 -2.18
CA PHE A 385 1.90 -4.83 -1.06
C PHE A 385 2.76 -3.62 -0.67
N ALA A 386 3.09 -3.52 0.62
CA ALA A 386 4.03 -2.51 1.13
C ALA A 386 5.48 -2.72 0.65
N GLY A 387 5.76 -3.85 0.01
CA GLY A 387 7.08 -4.18 -0.50
C GLY A 387 7.18 -5.66 -0.90
N VAL A 388 8.41 -6.11 -1.08
CA VAL A 388 8.74 -7.51 -1.38
C VAL A 388 9.86 -8.00 -0.44
N VAL A 389 9.72 -9.20 0.07
CA VAL A 389 10.84 -9.93 0.70
C VAL A 389 11.18 -11.14 -0.15
N MET A 390 12.36 -11.13 -0.72
CA MET A 390 12.87 -12.19 -1.61
C MET A 390 14.01 -12.92 -0.93
N GLU A 391 13.91 -14.26 -0.88
CA GLU A 391 14.92 -15.10 -0.29
C GLU A 391 15.64 -15.96 -1.32
N GLY A 392 16.93 -16.18 -1.08
CA GLY A 392 17.76 -17.02 -1.97
C GLY A 392 19.20 -17.18 -1.55
N ARG A 393 20.11 -17.11 -2.54
CA ARG A 393 21.57 -17.25 -2.39
C ARG A 393 22.34 -16.05 -2.93
N ASP A 394 21.73 -15.31 -3.82
CA ASP A 394 22.33 -14.24 -4.61
C ASP A 394 21.34 -13.08 -4.84
N ILE A 395 20.38 -12.93 -3.94
CA ILE A 395 19.33 -11.93 -4.11
C ILE A 395 19.93 -10.54 -3.99
N GLY A 396 20.61 -10.22 -2.91
CA GLY A 396 21.22 -8.92 -2.67
C GLY A 396 22.51 -8.67 -3.45
N SER A 397 23.08 -9.71 -4.10
CA SER A 397 24.27 -9.53 -4.94
C SER A 397 23.95 -9.44 -6.43
N VAL A 398 22.87 -10.10 -6.91
CA VAL A 398 22.56 -10.23 -8.35
C VAL A 398 21.13 -9.85 -8.68
N VAL A 399 20.13 -10.36 -7.97
CA VAL A 399 18.72 -10.19 -8.33
C VAL A 399 18.24 -8.78 -7.98
N LEU A 400 18.45 -8.35 -6.73
CA LEU A 400 18.07 -7.04 -6.19
C LEU A 400 19.27 -6.37 -5.50
N PRO A 401 20.32 -5.98 -6.25
CA PRO A 401 21.54 -5.41 -5.67
C PRO A 401 21.32 -4.04 -5.02
N ASP A 402 20.26 -3.39 -5.38
CA ASP A 402 19.79 -2.08 -4.90
C ASP A 402 18.63 -2.19 -3.89
N ALA A 403 18.40 -3.38 -3.29
CA ALA A 403 17.42 -3.55 -2.23
C ALA A 403 17.73 -2.63 -1.04
N GLU A 404 16.71 -1.97 -0.48
CA GLU A 404 16.85 -1.06 0.67
C GLU A 404 17.33 -1.79 1.91
N VAL A 405 16.87 -3.04 2.10
CA VAL A 405 17.27 -3.91 3.22
C VAL A 405 17.89 -5.17 2.66
N ARG A 406 19.19 -5.36 2.93
CA ARG A 406 19.95 -6.55 2.51
C ARG A 406 20.41 -7.30 3.73
N ILE A 407 19.97 -8.55 3.87
CA ILE A 407 20.26 -9.41 5.00
C ILE A 407 21.04 -10.64 4.52
N PHE A 408 22.09 -10.97 5.25
CA PHE A 408 22.81 -12.23 5.07
C PHE A 408 22.72 -13.05 6.37
N LEU A 409 21.89 -14.11 6.32
CA LEU A 409 21.65 -14.99 7.47
C LEU A 409 22.73 -16.07 7.56
N GLU A 410 23.41 -16.10 8.69
CA GLU A 410 24.42 -17.12 9.05
C GLU A 410 23.93 -17.97 10.22
N ALA A 411 24.35 -19.21 10.25
CA ALA A 411 24.25 -20.09 11.40
C ALA A 411 25.36 -21.13 11.29
N ASP A 412 25.85 -21.64 12.40
CA ASP A 412 26.87 -22.69 12.38
C ASP A 412 26.36 -23.97 11.70
N ALA A 413 27.28 -24.81 11.25
CA ALA A 413 26.97 -26.00 10.48
C ALA A 413 26.15 -27.02 11.29
N GLU A 414 26.40 -27.09 12.59
CA GLU A 414 25.73 -28.03 13.49
C GLU A 414 24.28 -27.65 13.70
N ALA A 415 23.99 -26.37 14.05
CA ALA A 415 22.64 -25.86 14.19
C ALA A 415 21.83 -26.01 12.90
N ARG A 416 22.43 -25.76 11.72
CA ARG A 416 21.78 -25.93 10.41
C ARG A 416 21.47 -27.40 10.12
N SER A 417 22.39 -28.32 10.48
CA SER A 417 22.15 -29.74 10.32
C SER A 417 21.04 -30.26 11.22
N GLN A 418 20.98 -29.79 12.48
CA GLN A 418 19.89 -30.10 13.42
C GLN A 418 18.52 -29.59 12.91
N ARG A 419 18.45 -28.33 12.42
CA ARG A 419 17.24 -27.76 11.84
C ARG A 419 16.75 -28.58 10.64
N ARG A 420 17.67 -29.06 9.82
CA ARG A 420 17.38 -29.87 8.63
C ARG A 420 16.86 -31.26 9.00
N ALA A 421 17.47 -31.88 10.00
CA ALA A 421 17.00 -33.17 10.54
C ALA A 421 15.59 -33.06 11.11
N ALA A 422 15.28 -31.96 11.81
CA ALA A 422 13.93 -31.68 12.32
C ALA A 422 12.89 -31.51 11.20
N GLU A 423 13.30 -31.07 10.00
CA GLU A 423 12.44 -31.00 8.81
C GLU A 423 12.29 -32.36 8.08
N GLY A 424 12.84 -33.45 8.62
CA GLY A 424 12.81 -34.80 8.02
C GLY A 424 13.68 -34.95 6.77
N GLN A 425 14.70 -34.10 6.59
CA GLN A 425 15.56 -34.09 5.41
C GLN A 425 17.02 -34.33 5.82
N ALA A 426 17.58 -35.44 5.37
CA ALA A 426 19.00 -35.79 5.59
C ALA A 426 19.87 -35.22 4.45
N ASP A 427 19.87 -33.91 4.27
CA ASP A 427 20.66 -33.22 3.25
C ASP A 427 22.11 -33.00 3.72
N GLN A 428 23.04 -33.09 2.80
CA GLN A 428 24.43 -32.66 3.02
C GLN A 428 24.51 -31.13 2.89
N VAL A 429 24.14 -30.42 3.96
CA VAL A 429 24.10 -28.95 4.03
C VAL A 429 25.43 -28.33 3.58
N ILE A 430 26.54 -28.87 4.10
CA ILE A 430 27.88 -28.37 3.79
C ILE A 430 28.25 -28.54 2.31
N GLN A 431 27.88 -29.68 1.70
CA GLN A 431 28.19 -29.95 0.30
C GLN A 431 27.37 -28.99 -0.64
N ARG A 432 26.14 -28.72 -0.30
CA ARG A 432 25.29 -27.74 -1.05
C ARG A 432 25.83 -26.33 -0.95
N ASP A 433 26.22 -25.88 0.25
CA ASP A 433 26.81 -24.55 0.45
C ASP A 433 28.15 -24.42 -0.29
N HIS A 434 28.96 -25.48 -0.33
CA HIS A 434 30.21 -25.50 -1.11
C HIS A 434 29.92 -25.34 -2.61
N LEU A 435 28.96 -26.07 -3.14
CA LEU A 435 28.52 -25.92 -4.55
C LEU A 435 27.97 -24.51 -4.84
N ASP A 436 27.16 -23.94 -3.94
CA ASP A 436 26.61 -22.59 -4.08
C ASP A 436 27.70 -21.50 -3.98
N ALA A 437 28.72 -21.68 -3.15
CA ALA A 437 29.83 -20.73 -2.98
C ALA A 437 30.88 -20.79 -4.11
N THR A 438 31.09 -21.97 -4.70
CA THR A 438 32.14 -22.19 -5.71
C THR A 438 31.66 -22.08 -7.15
N ARG A 439 30.35 -21.90 -7.38
CA ARG A 439 29.79 -21.72 -8.73
C ARG A 439 30.33 -20.46 -9.39
N LYS A 440 30.63 -20.56 -10.71
CA LYS A 440 31.20 -19.45 -11.49
C LYS A 440 30.22 -18.27 -11.68
N THR A 441 28.92 -18.54 -11.66
CA THR A 441 27.86 -17.52 -11.90
C THR A 441 27.06 -17.33 -10.61
N ALA A 442 27.00 -16.10 -10.10
CA ALA A 442 26.26 -15.70 -8.91
C ALA A 442 26.53 -16.60 -7.68
N PRO A 443 27.78 -16.64 -7.18
CA PRO A 443 28.14 -17.41 -6.00
C PRO A 443 27.39 -16.94 -4.75
N LEU A 444 27.26 -17.82 -3.76
CA LEU A 444 26.78 -17.43 -2.43
C LEU A 444 27.84 -16.56 -1.76
N VAL A 445 27.59 -15.26 -1.74
CA VAL A 445 28.46 -14.27 -1.08
C VAL A 445 27.62 -13.31 -0.26
N CYS A 446 28.20 -12.78 0.81
CA CYS A 446 27.55 -11.68 1.54
C CYS A 446 27.56 -10.43 0.67
N PRO A 447 26.39 -9.84 0.32
CA PRO A 447 26.35 -8.65 -0.51
C PRO A 447 26.99 -7.44 0.19
N ASN A 448 27.59 -6.53 -0.59
CA ASN A 448 28.14 -5.30 -0.04
C ASN A 448 27.04 -4.49 0.67
N GLY A 449 27.32 -4.04 1.91
CA GLY A 449 26.38 -3.29 2.74
C GLY A 449 25.19 -4.12 3.25
N ALA A 450 25.24 -5.45 3.17
CA ALA A 450 24.26 -6.30 3.82
C ALA A 450 24.51 -6.37 5.34
N CYS A 451 23.44 -6.39 6.11
CA CYS A 451 23.47 -6.71 7.53
C CYS A 451 23.70 -8.22 7.69
N ARG A 452 24.86 -8.60 8.23
CA ARG A 452 25.16 -9.99 8.60
C ARG A 452 24.49 -10.28 9.93
N LEU A 453 23.71 -11.34 9.99
CA LEU A 453 22.99 -11.74 11.19
C LEU A 453 23.23 -13.23 11.46
N ASP A 454 24.00 -13.51 12.50
CA ASP A 454 24.20 -14.86 13.02
C ASP A 454 23.00 -15.24 13.89
N ASN A 455 22.23 -16.22 13.43
CA ASN A 455 21.06 -16.71 14.13
C ASN A 455 21.24 -18.09 14.75
N THR A 456 22.51 -18.52 14.98
CA THR A 456 22.85 -19.83 15.56
C THR A 456 22.04 -20.08 16.83
N HIS A 457 22.04 -19.13 17.74
CA HIS A 457 21.39 -19.20 19.06
C HIS A 457 20.16 -18.27 19.22
N LEU A 458 19.75 -17.58 18.17
CA LEU A 458 18.62 -16.65 18.24
C LEU A 458 17.29 -17.36 17.93
N PRO A 459 16.25 -17.12 18.72
CA PRO A 459 14.91 -17.55 18.36
C PRO A 459 14.41 -16.77 17.13
N LEU A 460 13.51 -17.39 16.35
CA LEU A 460 12.99 -16.80 15.11
C LEU A 460 12.41 -15.41 15.33
N GLU A 461 11.67 -15.20 16.41
CA GLU A 461 11.03 -13.94 16.77
C GLU A 461 12.03 -12.81 16.97
N ALA A 462 13.19 -13.09 17.57
CA ALA A 462 14.26 -12.11 17.76
C ALA A 462 14.90 -11.71 16.41
N VAL A 463 15.13 -12.68 15.53
CA VAL A 463 15.63 -12.44 14.17
C VAL A 463 14.65 -11.56 13.38
N VAL A 464 13.37 -11.90 13.43
CA VAL A 464 12.30 -11.14 12.75
C VAL A 464 12.19 -9.73 13.31
N ALA A 465 12.29 -9.55 14.62
CA ALA A 465 12.22 -8.22 15.24
C ALA A 465 13.40 -7.33 14.80
N GLN A 466 14.64 -7.86 14.81
CA GLN A 466 15.81 -7.09 14.37
C GLN A 466 15.72 -6.65 12.91
N ILE A 467 15.32 -7.55 12.01
CA ILE A 467 15.16 -7.22 10.59
C ILE A 467 13.96 -6.29 10.41
N GLY A 468 12.90 -6.46 11.19
CA GLY A 468 11.70 -5.62 11.17
C GLY A 468 12.01 -4.15 11.44
N GLU A 469 12.93 -3.84 12.36
CA GLU A 469 13.37 -2.46 12.60
C GLU A 469 14.08 -1.86 11.36
N LEU A 470 14.92 -2.65 10.67
CA LEU A 470 15.55 -2.18 9.42
C LEU A 470 14.51 -1.91 8.32
N ILE A 471 13.48 -2.76 8.23
CA ILE A 471 12.38 -2.57 7.28
C ILE A 471 11.60 -1.29 7.61
N LYS A 472 11.27 -1.05 8.88
CA LYS A 472 10.58 0.17 9.32
C LYS A 472 11.37 1.42 8.94
N VAL A 473 12.68 1.44 9.21
CA VAL A 473 13.56 2.56 8.85
C VAL A 473 13.61 2.78 7.35
N ALA A 474 13.71 1.70 6.56
CA ALA A 474 13.74 1.78 5.10
C ALA A 474 12.38 2.23 4.50
N ALA A 475 11.28 1.94 5.18
CA ALA A 475 9.94 2.33 4.78
C ALA A 475 9.61 3.79 5.10
N LEU A 476 10.38 4.47 5.94
CA LEU A 476 10.17 5.89 6.21
C LEU A 476 10.34 6.73 4.95
N PRO A 477 9.50 7.74 4.72
CA PRO A 477 9.70 8.71 3.65
C PRO A 477 11.07 9.40 3.83
N ARG A 478 11.90 9.36 2.78
CA ARG A 478 13.20 10.05 2.76
C ARG A 478 13.05 11.47 2.23
#